data_ac47a0ff02a52aaf601b901d2fef8a6d
#
_entry.id   ac47a0ff02a52aaf601b901d2fef8a6d
#
_cell.length_a   1.000
_cell.length_b   1.000
_cell.length_c   1.000
_cell.angle_alpha   90.00
_cell.angle_beta   90.00
_cell.angle_gamma   90.00
#
_symmetry.space_group_name_H-M   'P 1'
#
loop_
_entity.id
_entity.type
_entity.pdbx_description
1 polymer ?
#
loop_
_entity_poly.entity_id
_entity_poly.type
_entity_poly.pdbx_seq_one_letter_code
_entity_poly.pdbx_strand_id
1 'polypeptide(L)'
;MPNERHYNELNLESVGINLPYNMQAEQSVLGAVLLKPETLTDLVEIIRPEMFYTRQNAQIYSEMLRLFTRDQTIDFITLLDAVISDGVFPSADEAKVYLTGLAETVPSISNVKAYAQIVQEKYLVRQLMGVAKDILQDAGDEPDADLLLENAEQRIYEIRSGRDSSALTPLSSSMVETLTNLQKISGPDADKYKGIPTGFRLLDTVLTGLGRGDLIILAARPGMGKTSFALNIATRVAMQQKVPVAIFSLEMTKEQLTNRILSAEAGIDSQAFRTGALRAEDWEYLALATEKLHDAPIYMDDTSGITITEMKAKIRRVNQDPARPNVGLIVIDYLQLMTSGQRSENRVQEISSITRNLKIMAKEMNVPIIALSQLSRAVEKQGNNSSHRPQLSDLRDSGSIEQDADCVLFLYRDSYYASQNPDGAEVDADTAECIVAKNRHGETSTVPLGWDGAHTRFMDVDFKR
;
A
#
# COMPACT_ATOMS: atom_id res chain seq x y z
N MET A 1 22.49 8.31 -14.35
CA MET A 1 22.13 9.54 -15.09
C MET A 1 20.62 9.48 -15.28
N PRO A 2 19.78 10.19 -14.52
CA PRO A 2 18.36 10.22 -14.79
C PRO A 2 18.10 11.10 -16.01
N ASN A 3 17.24 10.61 -16.90
CA ASN A 3 16.83 11.24 -18.15
C ASN A 3 16.18 12.61 -17.86
N GLU A 4 16.90 13.69 -18.17
CA GLU A 4 16.34 15.03 -18.31
C GLU A 4 15.47 15.08 -19.58
N ARG A 5 14.25 14.61 -19.50
CA ARG A 5 13.24 14.93 -20.51
C ARG A 5 12.79 16.36 -20.24
N HIS A 6 13.34 17.31 -20.97
CA HIS A 6 12.88 18.69 -21.02
C HIS A 6 11.42 18.72 -21.52
N TYR A 7 10.49 19.03 -20.62
CA TYR A 7 9.04 19.17 -20.90
C TYR A 7 8.69 20.39 -21.77
N ASN A 8 9.67 21.08 -22.35
CA ASN A 8 9.45 22.28 -23.18
C ASN A 8 9.19 21.99 -24.65
N GLU A 9 9.07 20.73 -25.07
CA GLU A 9 8.76 20.38 -26.47
C GLU A 9 7.42 19.65 -26.62
N LEU A 10 6.44 20.02 -25.78
CA LEU A 10 5.06 19.61 -26.01
C LEU A 10 4.53 20.41 -27.22
N ASN A 11 4.71 19.84 -28.43
CA ASN A 11 4.19 20.42 -29.67
C ASN A 11 2.65 20.30 -29.75
N LEU A 12 1.97 20.68 -28.64
CA LEU A 12 0.51 20.77 -28.51
C LEU A 12 -0.05 21.98 -29.25
N GLU A 13 0.80 22.99 -29.51
CA GLU A 13 0.45 24.12 -30.36
C GLU A 13 0.10 23.70 -31.79
N SER A 14 0.67 22.59 -32.28
CA SER A 14 0.31 22.03 -33.59
C SER A 14 -1.12 21.47 -33.63
N VAL A 15 -1.74 21.21 -32.48
CA VAL A 15 -3.11 20.70 -32.31
C VAL A 15 -4.06 21.86 -31.92
N GLY A 16 -3.56 23.10 -31.82
CA GLY A 16 -4.36 24.29 -31.46
C GLY A 16 -4.75 24.37 -29.98
N ILE A 17 -4.05 23.64 -29.09
CA ILE A 17 -4.31 23.62 -27.65
C ILE A 17 -3.28 24.49 -26.94
N ASN A 18 -3.72 25.60 -26.36
CA ASN A 18 -2.88 26.47 -25.54
C ASN A 18 -2.65 25.83 -24.15
N LEU A 19 -1.39 25.72 -23.75
CA LEU A 19 -1.05 25.23 -22.41
C LEU A 19 -1.46 26.27 -21.34
N PRO A 20 -2.13 25.82 -20.24
CA PRO A 20 -2.57 26.76 -19.21
C PRO A 20 -1.40 27.25 -18.37
N TYR A 21 -1.32 28.59 -18.23
CA TYR A 21 -0.35 29.30 -17.38
C TYR A 21 -0.98 30.52 -16.73
N ASN A 22 -0.31 31.11 -15.75
CA ASN A 22 -0.65 32.39 -15.18
C ASN A 22 0.62 33.20 -14.91
N MET A 23 1.02 34.01 -15.92
CA MET A 23 2.24 34.80 -15.87
C MET A 23 2.28 35.74 -14.67
N GLN A 24 1.14 36.38 -14.36
CA GLN A 24 1.05 37.32 -13.25
C GLN A 24 1.28 36.64 -11.90
N ALA A 25 0.77 35.39 -11.71
CA ALA A 25 1.02 34.62 -10.51
C ALA A 25 2.50 34.17 -10.40
N GLU A 26 3.12 33.76 -11.51
CA GLU A 26 4.54 33.41 -11.55
C GLU A 26 5.43 34.61 -11.18
N GLN A 27 5.20 35.73 -11.78
CA GLN A 27 5.94 36.97 -11.51
C GLN A 27 5.72 37.44 -10.07
N SER A 28 4.49 37.33 -9.56
CA SER A 28 4.19 37.69 -8.16
C SER A 28 4.90 36.80 -7.15
N VAL A 29 5.06 35.49 -7.42
CA VAL A 29 5.85 34.60 -6.60
C VAL A 29 7.30 35.03 -6.55
N LEU A 30 7.93 35.22 -7.71
CA LEU A 30 9.35 35.62 -7.80
C LEU A 30 9.60 36.99 -7.19
N GLY A 31 8.73 37.94 -7.48
CA GLY A 31 8.84 39.28 -6.91
C GLY A 31 8.65 39.33 -5.40
N ALA A 32 7.77 38.47 -4.84
CA ALA A 32 7.57 38.39 -3.40
C ALA A 32 8.84 37.83 -2.68
N VAL A 33 9.53 36.84 -3.27
CA VAL A 33 10.81 36.36 -2.76
C VAL A 33 11.88 37.44 -2.81
N LEU A 34 11.94 38.21 -3.90
CA LEU A 34 12.91 39.30 -4.05
C LEU A 34 12.68 40.43 -3.03
N LEU A 35 11.41 40.73 -2.71
CA LEU A 35 11.05 41.77 -1.74
C LEU A 35 11.16 41.27 -0.29
N LYS A 36 10.91 39.99 -0.04
CA LYS A 36 10.93 39.36 1.28
C LYS A 36 11.44 37.94 1.19
N PRO A 37 12.76 37.72 1.27
CA PRO A 37 13.42 36.40 1.10
C PRO A 37 12.91 35.29 2.01
N GLU A 38 12.43 35.63 3.23
CA GLU A 38 11.91 34.63 4.17
C GLU A 38 10.69 33.88 3.63
N THR A 39 9.96 34.47 2.66
CA THR A 39 8.81 33.81 2.02
C THR A 39 9.21 32.56 1.26
N LEU A 40 10.49 32.43 0.87
CA LEU A 40 10.99 31.26 0.15
C LEU A 40 10.86 29.98 0.97
N THR A 41 11.03 30.06 2.30
CA THR A 41 10.84 28.91 3.20
C THR A 41 9.44 28.29 3.07
N ASP A 42 8.42 29.14 2.96
CA ASP A 42 7.04 28.69 2.76
C ASP A 42 6.77 28.19 1.34
N LEU A 43 7.49 28.70 0.36
CA LEU A 43 7.30 28.41 -1.06
C LEU A 43 7.96 27.10 -1.51
N VAL A 44 9.09 26.70 -0.88
CA VAL A 44 9.83 25.45 -1.19
C VAL A 44 8.94 24.22 -1.01
N GLU A 45 7.96 24.28 -0.11
CA GLU A 45 7.01 23.19 0.13
C GLU A 45 5.92 23.09 -0.95
N ILE A 46 5.62 24.20 -1.65
CA ILE A 46 4.49 24.30 -2.57
C ILE A 46 4.93 24.23 -4.02
N ILE A 47 6.05 24.90 -4.37
CA ILE A 47 6.45 25.14 -5.74
C ILE A 47 7.88 24.73 -6.02
N ARG A 48 8.14 24.19 -7.21
CA ARG A 48 9.45 23.80 -7.70
C ARG A 48 9.75 24.52 -9.03
N PRO A 49 11.03 24.64 -9.43
CA PRO A 49 11.41 25.33 -10.66
C PRO A 49 10.67 24.81 -11.91
N GLU A 50 10.47 23.50 -12.02
CA GLU A 50 9.76 22.89 -13.15
C GLU A 50 8.27 23.23 -13.23
N MET A 51 7.70 23.83 -12.20
CA MET A 51 6.29 24.22 -12.18
C MET A 51 6.03 25.56 -12.90
N PHE A 52 7.07 26.36 -13.13
CA PHE A 52 6.94 27.59 -13.90
C PHE A 52 6.74 27.29 -15.39
N TYR A 53 5.94 28.10 -16.07
CA TYR A 53 5.66 27.95 -17.49
C TYR A 53 6.83 28.44 -18.34
N THR A 54 7.39 29.63 -18.01
CA THR A 54 8.52 30.16 -18.72
C THR A 54 9.82 29.63 -18.17
N ARG A 55 10.72 29.19 -19.09
CA ARG A 55 12.06 28.76 -18.73
C ARG A 55 12.82 29.82 -17.92
N GLN A 56 12.59 31.09 -18.24
CA GLN A 56 13.22 32.21 -17.57
C GLN A 56 12.80 32.29 -16.09
N ASN A 57 11.49 32.21 -15.79
CA ASN A 57 11.01 32.18 -14.40
C ASN A 57 11.49 30.96 -13.63
N ALA A 58 11.51 29.79 -14.28
CA ALA A 58 12.04 28.55 -13.69
C ALA A 58 13.51 28.72 -13.30
N GLN A 59 14.34 29.31 -14.17
CA GLN A 59 15.77 29.54 -13.91
C GLN A 59 15.97 30.59 -12.79
N ILE A 60 15.22 31.69 -12.78
CA ILE A 60 15.28 32.68 -11.71
C ILE A 60 14.95 32.03 -10.35
N TYR A 61 13.90 31.23 -10.30
CA TYR A 61 13.52 30.53 -9.06
C TYR A 61 14.59 29.51 -8.64
N SER A 62 15.19 28.82 -9.59
CA SER A 62 16.32 27.90 -9.34
C SER A 62 17.52 28.63 -8.71
N GLU A 63 17.85 29.85 -9.20
CA GLU A 63 18.93 30.65 -8.62
C GLU A 63 18.59 31.16 -7.21
N MET A 64 17.34 31.55 -6.97
CA MET A 64 16.86 31.88 -5.62
C MET A 64 17.02 30.71 -4.66
N LEU A 65 16.66 29.48 -5.08
CA LEU A 65 16.86 28.27 -4.30
C LEU A 65 18.35 27.96 -4.07
N ARG A 66 19.20 28.19 -5.06
CA ARG A 66 20.66 27.98 -4.94
C ARG A 66 21.30 28.93 -3.93
N LEU A 67 20.92 30.21 -3.98
CA LEU A 67 21.36 31.21 -2.99
C LEU A 67 20.90 30.85 -1.58
N PHE A 68 19.63 30.45 -1.44
CA PHE A 68 19.03 30.02 -0.16
C PHE A 68 19.75 28.79 0.41
N THR A 69 20.01 27.77 -0.39
CA THR A 69 20.69 26.54 0.04
C THR A 69 22.15 26.79 0.47
N ARG A 70 22.78 27.83 -0.06
CA ARG A 70 24.14 28.25 0.29
C ARG A 70 24.20 29.25 1.44
N ASP A 71 23.06 29.52 2.09
CA ASP A 71 22.92 30.52 3.17
C ASP A 71 23.41 31.93 2.74
N GLN A 72 23.18 32.25 1.45
CA GLN A 72 23.52 33.56 0.86
C GLN A 72 22.29 34.45 0.87
N THR A 73 22.51 35.74 1.09
CA THR A 73 21.44 36.75 1.05
C THR A 73 20.81 36.82 -0.34
N ILE A 74 19.47 36.72 -0.41
CA ILE A 74 18.72 36.93 -1.63
C ILE A 74 18.30 38.41 -1.66
N ASP A 75 18.94 39.20 -2.51
CA ASP A 75 18.56 40.57 -2.79
C ASP A 75 18.70 40.86 -4.28
N PHE A 76 18.34 42.06 -4.69
CA PHE A 76 18.38 42.45 -6.11
C PHE A 76 19.78 42.30 -6.71
N ILE A 77 20.85 42.62 -5.96
CA ILE A 77 22.23 42.63 -6.47
C ILE A 77 22.76 41.20 -6.59
N THR A 78 22.57 40.41 -5.54
CA THR A 78 23.05 39.00 -5.51
C THR A 78 22.28 38.13 -6.52
N LEU A 79 20.96 38.31 -6.66
CA LEU A 79 20.18 37.61 -7.66
C LEU A 79 20.53 38.06 -9.09
N LEU A 80 20.76 39.37 -9.31
CA LEU A 80 21.17 39.89 -10.62
C LEU A 80 22.49 39.28 -11.06
N ASP A 81 23.49 39.24 -10.19
CA ASP A 81 24.79 38.61 -10.48
C ASP A 81 24.64 37.10 -10.79
N ALA A 82 23.84 36.41 -10.02
CA ALA A 82 23.58 34.98 -10.22
C ALA A 82 22.92 34.69 -11.60
N VAL A 83 21.87 35.40 -11.96
CA VAL A 83 21.16 35.17 -13.23
C VAL A 83 21.96 35.59 -14.48
N ILE A 84 22.87 36.57 -14.32
CA ILE A 84 23.81 36.93 -15.38
C ILE A 84 24.88 35.87 -15.55
N SER A 85 25.46 35.41 -14.44
CA SER A 85 26.50 34.38 -14.45
C SER A 85 26.02 33.06 -15.05
N ASP A 86 24.76 32.69 -14.83
CA ASP A 86 24.12 31.48 -15.38
C ASP A 86 23.53 31.69 -16.79
N GLY A 87 23.66 32.90 -17.37
CA GLY A 87 23.21 33.16 -18.73
C GLY A 87 21.68 33.11 -18.93
N VAL A 88 20.93 33.41 -17.87
CA VAL A 88 19.44 33.44 -17.93
C VAL A 88 18.94 34.56 -18.87
N PHE A 89 19.69 35.64 -18.94
CA PHE A 89 19.39 36.79 -19.79
C PHE A 89 20.53 37.06 -20.79
N PRO A 90 20.21 37.56 -22.01
CA PRO A 90 21.21 37.91 -22.99
C PRO A 90 22.09 39.10 -22.58
N SER A 91 21.55 39.99 -21.70
CA SER A 91 22.26 41.19 -21.26
C SER A 91 21.92 41.55 -19.81
N ALA A 92 22.84 42.22 -19.12
CA ALA A 92 22.63 42.72 -17.77
C ALA A 92 21.49 43.77 -17.68
N ASP A 93 21.28 44.54 -18.74
CA ASP A 93 20.23 45.54 -18.74
C ASP A 93 18.84 44.90 -18.84
N GLU A 94 18.68 43.87 -19.65
CA GLU A 94 17.43 43.08 -19.69
C GLU A 94 17.12 42.40 -18.34
N ALA A 95 18.14 41.80 -17.72
CA ALA A 95 18.00 41.24 -16.39
C ALA A 95 17.50 42.22 -15.35
N LYS A 96 18.12 43.44 -15.34
CA LYS A 96 17.70 44.54 -14.44
C LYS A 96 16.25 44.95 -14.65
N VAL A 97 15.85 45.17 -15.91
CA VAL A 97 14.48 45.59 -16.25
C VAL A 97 13.47 44.51 -15.80
N TYR A 98 13.79 43.23 -16.08
CA TYR A 98 12.91 42.13 -15.72
C TYR A 98 12.77 41.98 -14.20
N LEU A 99 13.88 41.93 -13.45
CA LEU A 99 13.87 41.79 -12.00
C LEU A 99 13.19 43.01 -11.31
N THR A 100 13.37 44.22 -11.84
CA THR A 100 12.65 45.38 -11.34
C THR A 100 11.14 45.22 -11.55
N GLY A 101 10.72 44.79 -12.75
CA GLY A 101 9.32 44.51 -13.05
C GLY A 101 8.70 43.46 -12.15
N LEU A 102 9.47 42.42 -11.74
CA LEU A 102 9.00 41.42 -10.80
C LEU A 102 8.65 42.03 -9.44
N ALA A 103 9.52 42.93 -8.93
CA ALA A 103 9.28 43.60 -7.66
C ALA A 103 8.06 44.51 -7.67
N GLU A 104 7.80 45.15 -8.83
CA GLU A 104 6.66 46.05 -9.02
C GLU A 104 5.32 45.31 -9.24
N THR A 105 5.38 44.05 -9.72
CA THR A 105 4.20 43.26 -10.08
C THR A 105 3.50 42.65 -8.86
N VAL A 106 4.10 42.65 -7.66
CA VAL A 106 3.56 41.97 -6.47
C VAL A 106 2.39 42.74 -5.86
N PRO A 107 1.14 42.24 -5.93
CA PRO A 107 0.01 42.93 -5.33
C PRO A 107 0.01 42.87 -3.81
N SER A 108 0.45 41.73 -3.22
CA SER A 108 0.53 41.53 -1.79
C SER A 108 1.48 40.38 -1.46
N ILE A 109 2.49 40.62 -0.65
CA ILE A 109 3.43 39.59 -0.19
C ILE A 109 2.76 38.59 0.72
N SER A 110 1.75 38.97 1.50
CA SER A 110 1.00 38.08 2.39
C SER A 110 0.25 36.96 1.65
N ASN A 111 -0.05 37.17 0.37
CA ASN A 111 -0.81 36.21 -0.45
C ASN A 111 0.07 35.31 -1.31
N VAL A 112 1.39 35.28 -1.09
CA VAL A 112 2.35 34.55 -1.93
C VAL A 112 2.02 33.04 -2.03
N LYS A 113 1.54 32.43 -0.94
CA LYS A 113 1.11 31.01 -0.96
C LYS A 113 -0.06 30.79 -1.94
N ALA A 114 -1.01 31.68 -2.01
CA ALA A 114 -2.11 31.60 -2.96
C ALA A 114 -1.63 31.73 -4.43
N TYR A 115 -0.66 32.62 -4.68
CA TYR A 115 -0.06 32.74 -6.02
C TYR A 115 0.72 31.47 -6.40
N ALA A 116 1.48 30.89 -5.47
CA ALA A 116 2.17 29.62 -5.66
C ALA A 116 1.20 28.47 -5.96
N GLN A 117 0.07 28.39 -5.26
CA GLN A 117 -0.97 27.40 -5.52
C GLN A 117 -1.55 27.53 -6.95
N ILE A 118 -1.78 28.77 -7.43
CA ILE A 118 -2.22 29.00 -8.81
C ILE A 118 -1.20 28.46 -9.81
N VAL A 119 0.10 28.70 -9.59
CA VAL A 119 1.16 28.17 -10.46
C VAL A 119 1.19 26.64 -10.42
N GLN A 120 1.09 26.05 -9.23
CA GLN A 120 1.02 24.60 -9.05
C GLN A 120 -0.19 23.98 -9.75
N GLU A 121 -1.38 24.56 -9.63
CA GLU A 121 -2.58 24.09 -10.32
C GLU A 121 -2.42 24.11 -11.85
N LYS A 122 -1.87 25.21 -12.40
CA LYS A 122 -1.62 25.28 -13.84
C LYS A 122 -0.59 24.27 -14.30
N TYR A 123 0.45 24.02 -13.51
CA TYR A 123 1.41 22.97 -13.78
C TYR A 123 0.77 21.58 -13.81
N LEU A 124 -0.08 21.24 -12.83
CA LEU A 124 -0.78 19.95 -12.79
C LEU A 124 -1.67 19.72 -14.01
N VAL A 125 -2.36 20.78 -14.47
CA VAL A 125 -3.15 20.68 -15.70
C VAL A 125 -2.25 20.45 -16.90
N ARG A 126 -1.08 21.11 -17.00
CA ARG A 126 -0.10 20.84 -18.07
C ARG A 126 0.44 19.42 -18.04
N GLN A 127 0.74 18.88 -16.84
CA GLN A 127 1.15 17.48 -16.69
C GLN A 127 0.06 16.52 -17.16
N LEU A 128 -1.20 16.77 -16.78
CA LEU A 128 -2.33 15.94 -17.21
C LEU A 128 -2.52 16.00 -18.74
N MET A 129 -2.38 17.19 -19.35
CA MET A 129 -2.44 17.34 -20.80
C MET A 129 -1.30 16.59 -21.50
N GLY A 130 -0.09 16.61 -20.92
CA GLY A 130 1.05 15.83 -21.41
C GLY A 130 0.77 14.34 -21.40
N VAL A 131 0.32 13.82 -20.27
CA VAL A 131 -0.03 12.39 -20.13
C VAL A 131 -1.18 12.00 -21.07
N ALA A 132 -2.20 12.86 -21.24
CA ALA A 132 -3.29 12.59 -22.19
C ALA A 132 -2.78 12.50 -23.64
N LYS A 133 -1.82 13.35 -24.02
CA LYS A 133 -1.18 13.29 -25.35
C LYS A 133 -0.39 11.98 -25.51
N ASP A 134 0.40 11.61 -24.50
CA ASP A 134 1.19 10.37 -24.55
C ASP A 134 0.26 9.16 -24.67
N ILE A 135 -0.86 9.13 -23.94
CA ILE A 135 -1.88 8.06 -24.03
C ILE A 135 -2.49 8.02 -25.45
N LEU A 136 -2.79 9.18 -26.06
CA LEU A 136 -3.31 9.22 -27.42
C LEU A 136 -2.29 8.72 -28.46
N GLN A 137 -1.02 8.99 -28.24
CA GLN A 137 0.06 8.49 -29.10
C GLN A 137 0.25 6.99 -28.93
N ASP A 138 0.31 6.51 -27.70
CA ASP A 138 0.47 5.09 -27.39
C ASP A 138 -0.73 4.27 -27.94
N ALA A 139 -1.96 4.82 -27.91
CA ALA A 139 -3.14 4.19 -28.48
C ALA A 139 -3.08 3.99 -30.00
N GLY A 140 -2.23 4.77 -30.70
CA GLY A 140 -1.97 4.57 -32.12
C GLY A 140 -0.93 3.48 -32.42
N ASP A 141 -0.03 3.22 -31.48
CA ASP A 141 1.15 2.36 -31.67
C ASP A 141 1.01 0.99 -30.97
N GLU A 142 0.22 0.90 -29.89
CA GLU A 142 0.07 -0.31 -29.05
C GLU A 142 -1.24 -1.03 -29.35
N PRO A 143 -1.20 -2.29 -29.83
CA PRO A 143 -2.41 -3.07 -30.13
C PRO A 143 -3.09 -3.69 -28.90
N ASP A 144 -2.42 -3.73 -27.72
CA ASP A 144 -2.93 -4.33 -26.48
C ASP A 144 -3.65 -3.27 -25.62
N ALA A 145 -4.98 -3.36 -25.58
CA ALA A 145 -5.81 -2.42 -24.85
C ALA A 145 -5.61 -2.48 -23.33
N ASP A 146 -5.32 -3.66 -22.78
CA ASP A 146 -5.13 -3.84 -21.33
C ASP A 146 -3.81 -3.21 -20.90
N LEU A 147 -2.74 -3.40 -21.67
CA LEU A 147 -1.44 -2.76 -21.44
C LEU A 147 -1.52 -1.24 -21.56
N LEU A 148 -2.26 -0.72 -22.54
CA LEU A 148 -2.50 0.70 -22.72
C LEU A 148 -3.22 1.31 -21.51
N LEU A 149 -4.25 0.64 -21.00
CA LEU A 149 -5.00 1.10 -19.82
C LEU A 149 -4.12 1.10 -18.56
N GLU A 150 -3.33 0.05 -18.35
CA GLU A 150 -2.40 -0.03 -17.21
C GLU A 150 -1.38 1.10 -17.23
N ASN A 151 -0.77 1.36 -18.39
CA ASN A 151 0.19 2.46 -18.57
C ASN A 151 -0.46 3.83 -18.33
N ALA A 152 -1.69 4.03 -18.81
CA ALA A 152 -2.43 5.27 -18.61
C ALA A 152 -2.76 5.52 -17.14
N GLU A 153 -3.24 4.51 -16.42
CA GLU A 153 -3.53 4.59 -14.99
C GLU A 153 -2.26 4.89 -14.19
N GLN A 154 -1.14 4.23 -14.50
CA GLN A 154 0.13 4.45 -13.84
C GLN A 154 0.61 5.90 -13.99
N ARG A 155 0.57 6.47 -15.20
CA ARG A 155 1.01 7.87 -15.46
C ARG A 155 0.11 8.89 -14.77
N ILE A 156 -1.21 8.68 -14.75
CA ILE A 156 -2.16 9.54 -14.03
C ILE A 156 -1.92 9.46 -12.52
N TYR A 157 -1.63 8.26 -12.01
CA TYR A 157 -1.30 8.04 -10.61
C TYR A 157 -0.02 8.78 -10.20
N GLU A 158 1.02 8.79 -11.03
CA GLU A 158 2.28 9.50 -10.78
C GLU A 158 2.06 11.02 -10.60
N ILE A 159 1.19 11.63 -11.41
CA ILE A 159 0.80 13.03 -11.25
C ILE A 159 0.18 13.27 -9.86
N ARG A 160 -0.67 12.35 -9.40
CA ARG A 160 -1.36 12.47 -8.12
C ARG A 160 -0.42 12.21 -6.94
N SER A 161 0.46 11.23 -7.05
CA SER A 161 1.45 10.87 -6.00
C SER A 161 2.51 11.95 -5.81
N GLY A 162 2.87 12.69 -6.85
CA GLY A 162 3.77 13.85 -6.75
C GLY A 162 3.21 15.00 -5.89
N ARG A 163 1.90 14.98 -5.57
CA ARG A 163 1.26 15.92 -4.64
C ARG A 163 1.53 15.62 -3.17
N ASP A 164 1.70 14.33 -2.86
CA ASP A 164 1.82 13.83 -1.48
C ASP A 164 3.28 13.64 -1.03
N SER A 165 4.27 14.25 -1.70
CA SER A 165 5.64 14.33 -1.18
C SER A 165 5.61 15.22 0.05
N SER A 166 5.22 14.62 1.17
CA SER A 166 5.05 15.23 2.47
C SER A 166 6.33 15.97 2.90
N ALA A 167 6.20 17.25 3.13
CA ALA A 167 7.14 18.01 3.92
C ALA A 167 7.44 17.26 5.24
N LEU A 168 8.66 17.40 5.75
CA LEU A 168 9.00 16.88 7.07
C LEU A 168 8.01 17.46 8.09
N THR A 169 7.29 16.60 8.78
CA THR A 169 6.32 17.03 9.80
C THR A 169 7.07 17.29 11.11
N PRO A 170 6.99 18.49 11.71
CA PRO A 170 7.58 18.75 13.01
C PRO A 170 7.03 17.79 14.06
N LEU A 171 7.90 17.32 14.98
CA LEU A 171 7.51 16.43 16.08
C LEU A 171 6.32 16.98 16.89
N SER A 172 6.28 18.30 17.09
CA SER A 172 5.19 18.97 17.82
C SER A 172 3.82 18.70 17.22
N SER A 173 3.68 18.68 15.89
CA SER A 173 2.43 18.38 15.20
C SER A 173 2.05 16.90 15.38
N SER A 174 3.01 15.99 15.20
CA SER A 174 2.81 14.55 15.40
C SER A 174 2.48 14.20 16.86
N MET A 175 3.02 14.95 17.84
CA MET A 175 2.71 14.76 19.27
C MET A 175 1.23 15.04 19.58
N VAL A 176 0.64 16.10 19.03
CA VAL A 176 -0.78 16.42 19.22
C VAL A 176 -1.67 15.29 18.68
N GLU A 177 -1.36 14.82 17.49
CA GLU A 177 -2.08 13.70 16.88
C GLU A 177 -1.94 12.42 17.70
N THR A 178 -0.71 12.10 18.15
CA THR A 178 -0.43 10.93 18.98
C THR A 178 -1.18 10.99 20.31
N LEU A 179 -1.17 12.15 21.00
CA LEU A 179 -1.91 12.32 22.26
C LEU A 179 -3.42 12.16 22.05
N THR A 180 -3.96 12.69 20.97
CA THR A 180 -5.35 12.53 20.60
C THR A 180 -5.70 11.05 20.36
N ASN A 181 -4.84 10.32 19.68
CA ASN A 181 -5.00 8.89 19.45
C ASN A 181 -4.86 8.08 20.74
N LEU A 182 -3.93 8.40 21.63
CA LEU A 182 -3.80 7.78 22.94
C LEU A 182 -5.04 8.00 23.80
N GLN A 183 -5.61 9.20 23.80
CA GLN A 183 -6.88 9.48 24.51
C GLN A 183 -8.03 8.61 23.98
N LYS A 184 -8.11 8.42 22.65
CA LYS A 184 -9.11 7.54 22.02
C LYS A 184 -8.91 6.07 22.39
N ILE A 185 -7.66 5.58 22.38
CA ILE A 185 -7.30 4.19 22.73
C ILE A 185 -7.50 3.92 24.24
N SER A 186 -7.39 4.94 25.09
CA SER A 186 -7.60 4.82 26.53
C SER A 186 -9.04 5.09 26.97
N GLY A 187 -9.90 5.51 26.05
CA GLY A 187 -11.30 5.85 26.31
C GLY A 187 -12.25 4.64 26.28
N PRO A 188 -13.55 4.85 26.53
CA PRO A 188 -14.54 3.79 26.50
C PRO A 188 -14.70 3.11 25.13
N ASP A 189 -14.29 3.76 24.06
CA ASP A 189 -14.29 3.25 22.68
C ASP A 189 -12.93 2.69 22.24
N ALA A 190 -12.06 2.32 23.17
CA ALA A 190 -10.68 1.87 22.93
C ALA A 190 -10.56 0.82 21.81
N ASP A 191 -11.51 -0.11 21.76
CA ASP A 191 -11.48 -1.23 20.80
C ASP A 191 -11.66 -0.79 19.33
N LYS A 192 -12.25 0.39 19.10
CA LYS A 192 -12.37 0.97 17.73
C LYS A 192 -11.06 1.53 17.18
N TYR A 193 -10.11 1.82 18.07
CA TYR A 193 -8.83 2.48 17.73
C TYR A 193 -7.62 1.56 17.86
N LYS A 194 -7.77 0.37 18.43
CA LYS A 194 -6.79 -0.73 18.38
C LYS A 194 -6.75 -1.35 16.98
N GLY A 195 -5.78 -2.24 16.74
CA GLY A 195 -5.76 -3.07 15.53
C GLY A 195 -7.05 -3.88 15.38
N ILE A 196 -7.32 -4.35 14.16
CA ILE A 196 -8.50 -5.17 13.88
C ILE A 196 -8.33 -6.54 14.54
N PRO A 197 -9.20 -6.97 15.46
CA PRO A 197 -9.10 -8.27 16.10
C PRO A 197 -9.21 -9.40 15.08
N THR A 198 -8.32 -10.39 15.19
CA THR A 198 -8.35 -11.60 14.33
C THR A 198 -9.51 -12.53 14.69
N GLY A 199 -10.08 -12.35 15.88
CA GLY A 199 -11.07 -13.23 16.48
C GLY A 199 -10.49 -14.46 17.19
N PHE A 200 -9.14 -14.59 17.26
CA PHE A 200 -8.43 -15.56 18.09
C PHE A 200 -7.87 -14.84 19.31
N ARG A 201 -8.46 -15.09 20.50
CA ARG A 201 -8.18 -14.35 21.74
C ARG A 201 -6.69 -14.25 22.08
N LEU A 202 -6.00 -15.39 22.07
CA LEU A 202 -4.58 -15.44 22.44
C LEU A 202 -3.71 -14.74 21.39
N LEU A 203 -4.04 -14.87 20.11
CA LEU A 203 -3.34 -14.17 19.03
C LEU A 203 -3.56 -12.67 19.13
N ASP A 204 -4.78 -12.23 19.40
CA ASP A 204 -5.11 -10.82 19.59
C ASP A 204 -4.41 -10.20 20.81
N THR A 205 -4.16 -10.99 21.87
CA THR A 205 -3.37 -10.55 23.01
C THR A 205 -1.91 -10.27 22.63
N VAL A 206 -1.31 -11.12 21.77
CA VAL A 206 0.08 -10.96 21.32
C VAL A 206 0.21 -9.84 20.29
N LEU A 207 -0.71 -9.76 19.32
CA LEU A 207 -0.64 -8.79 18.22
C LEU A 207 -1.27 -7.43 18.55
N THR A 208 -2.13 -7.36 19.57
CA THR A 208 -3.00 -6.21 19.84
C THR A 208 -3.94 -5.91 18.65
N GLY A 209 -4.32 -6.99 17.92
CA GLY A 209 -5.04 -6.93 16.64
C GLY A 209 -4.13 -6.65 15.44
N LEU A 210 -4.70 -6.67 14.23
CA LEU A 210 -4.00 -6.38 12.98
C LEU A 210 -3.85 -4.86 12.81
N GLY A 211 -2.61 -4.36 12.82
CA GLY A 211 -2.31 -2.94 12.75
C GLY A 211 -2.63 -2.35 11.38
N ARG A 212 -3.22 -1.15 11.34
CA ARG A 212 -3.49 -0.46 10.08
C ARG A 212 -2.18 -0.11 9.37
N GLY A 213 -2.13 -0.40 8.09
CA GLY A 213 -0.93 -0.20 7.27
C GLY A 213 0.16 -1.26 7.46
N ASP A 214 -0.11 -2.36 8.17
CA ASP A 214 0.83 -3.45 8.37
C ASP A 214 0.75 -4.50 7.27
N LEU A 215 1.91 -5.03 6.92
CA LEU A 215 2.06 -6.21 6.10
C LEU A 215 2.34 -7.41 7.02
N ILE A 216 1.38 -8.32 7.11
CA ILE A 216 1.45 -9.55 7.88
C ILE A 216 1.69 -10.72 6.92
N ILE A 217 2.76 -11.46 7.12
CA ILE A 217 3.06 -12.66 6.34
C ILE A 217 2.62 -13.87 7.14
N LEU A 218 1.70 -14.65 6.58
CA LEU A 218 1.29 -15.94 7.11
C LEU A 218 1.91 -17.04 6.26
N ALA A 219 2.90 -17.75 6.82
CA ALA A 219 3.63 -18.76 6.09
C ALA A 219 3.45 -20.15 6.71
N ALA A 220 3.40 -21.16 5.84
CA ALA A 220 3.29 -22.55 6.26
C ALA A 220 3.78 -23.49 5.14
N ARG A 221 4.03 -24.76 5.53
CA ARG A 221 4.17 -25.85 4.55
C ARG A 221 2.81 -26.20 3.93
N PRO A 222 2.77 -26.75 2.69
CA PRO A 222 1.54 -27.27 2.11
C PRO A 222 0.84 -28.26 3.05
N GLY A 223 -0.49 -28.21 3.12
CA GLY A 223 -1.28 -29.09 3.97
C GLY A 223 -1.41 -28.69 5.45
N MET A 224 -0.71 -27.64 5.91
CA MET A 224 -0.80 -27.15 7.29
C MET A 224 -2.09 -26.37 7.60
N GLY A 225 -2.88 -25.99 6.56
CA GLY A 225 -4.12 -25.24 6.72
C GLY A 225 -3.97 -23.72 6.60
N LYS A 226 -2.91 -23.21 5.95
CA LYS A 226 -2.63 -21.79 5.75
C LYS A 226 -3.83 -21.00 5.24
N THR A 227 -4.40 -21.41 4.11
CA THR A 227 -5.60 -20.77 3.51
C THR A 227 -6.80 -20.84 4.45
N SER A 228 -7.02 -21.98 5.12
CA SER A 228 -8.12 -22.15 6.09
C SER A 228 -7.99 -21.19 7.27
N PHE A 229 -6.78 -21.00 7.82
CA PHE A 229 -6.54 -20.07 8.91
C PHE A 229 -6.80 -18.62 8.49
N ALA A 230 -6.31 -18.21 7.31
CA ALA A 230 -6.59 -16.89 6.75
C ALA A 230 -8.08 -16.64 6.49
N LEU A 231 -8.79 -17.64 5.96
CA LEU A 231 -10.25 -17.57 5.77
C LEU A 231 -11.00 -17.50 7.10
N ASN A 232 -10.58 -18.26 8.13
CA ASN A 232 -11.18 -18.16 9.46
C ASN A 232 -10.99 -16.77 10.06
N ILE A 233 -9.81 -16.14 9.93
CA ILE A 233 -9.59 -14.76 10.35
C ILE A 233 -10.52 -13.82 9.55
N ALA A 234 -10.52 -13.92 8.21
CA ALA A 234 -11.32 -13.08 7.34
C ALA A 234 -12.82 -13.16 7.68
N THR A 235 -13.35 -14.36 7.87
CA THR A 235 -14.75 -14.60 8.21
C THR A 235 -15.08 -14.04 9.60
N ARG A 236 -14.25 -14.26 10.62
CA ARG A 236 -14.44 -13.70 11.96
C ARG A 236 -14.42 -12.17 11.95
N VAL A 237 -13.47 -11.56 11.25
CA VAL A 237 -13.38 -10.10 11.08
C VAL A 237 -14.65 -9.55 10.44
N ALA A 238 -15.10 -10.15 9.33
CA ALA A 238 -16.30 -9.70 8.64
C ALA A 238 -17.57 -9.88 9.46
N MET A 239 -17.73 -11.01 10.15
CA MET A 239 -18.94 -11.34 10.89
C MET A 239 -19.02 -10.63 12.24
N GLN A 240 -17.92 -10.62 13.01
CA GLN A 240 -17.91 -10.12 14.39
C GLN A 240 -17.68 -8.61 14.45
N GLN A 241 -16.74 -8.10 13.63
CA GLN A 241 -16.36 -6.70 13.61
C GLN A 241 -17.12 -5.88 12.56
N LYS A 242 -17.85 -6.55 11.65
CA LYS A 242 -18.54 -5.93 10.50
C LYS A 242 -17.57 -5.10 9.61
N VAL A 243 -16.31 -5.47 9.63
CA VAL A 243 -15.26 -4.84 8.82
C VAL A 243 -15.22 -5.50 7.45
N PRO A 244 -15.32 -4.76 6.34
CA PRO A 244 -15.22 -5.32 5.00
C PRO A 244 -13.86 -5.93 4.73
N VAL A 245 -13.87 -7.15 4.19
CA VAL A 245 -12.66 -7.93 3.88
C VAL A 245 -12.59 -8.19 2.39
N ALA A 246 -11.44 -7.89 1.77
CA ALA A 246 -11.15 -8.25 0.38
C ALA A 246 -10.19 -9.46 0.34
N ILE A 247 -10.56 -10.51 -0.35
CA ILE A 247 -9.79 -11.75 -0.51
C ILE A 247 -9.41 -11.89 -1.98
N PHE A 248 -8.11 -11.87 -2.26
CA PHE A 248 -7.54 -12.16 -3.58
C PHE A 248 -6.94 -13.56 -3.55
N SER A 249 -7.53 -14.48 -4.32
CA SER A 249 -7.08 -15.86 -4.40
C SER A 249 -6.50 -16.14 -5.77
N LEU A 250 -5.23 -16.47 -5.81
CA LEU A 250 -4.50 -16.78 -7.04
C LEU A 250 -4.41 -18.32 -7.28
N GLU A 251 -4.75 -19.11 -6.25
CA GLU A 251 -4.67 -20.57 -6.30
C GLU A 251 -6.05 -21.23 -6.40
N MET A 252 -7.04 -20.69 -5.68
CA MET A 252 -8.36 -21.30 -5.55
C MET A 252 -9.45 -20.43 -6.16
N THR A 253 -10.47 -21.08 -6.74
CA THR A 253 -11.65 -20.37 -7.24
C THR A 253 -12.53 -19.85 -6.11
N LYS A 254 -13.35 -18.82 -6.39
CA LYS A 254 -14.35 -18.27 -5.45
C LYS A 254 -15.25 -19.35 -4.88
N GLU A 255 -15.68 -20.30 -5.72
CA GLU A 255 -16.50 -21.43 -5.30
C GLU A 255 -15.80 -22.30 -4.26
N GLN A 256 -14.52 -22.63 -4.47
CA GLN A 256 -13.73 -23.43 -3.52
C GLN A 256 -13.52 -22.70 -2.19
N LEU A 257 -13.31 -21.37 -2.22
CA LEU A 257 -13.23 -20.56 -1.02
C LEU A 257 -14.56 -20.52 -0.26
N THR A 258 -15.65 -20.31 -0.99
CA THR A 258 -17.02 -20.30 -0.42
C THR A 258 -17.34 -21.64 0.24
N ASN A 259 -17.02 -22.75 -0.42
CA ASN A 259 -17.23 -24.08 0.14
C ASN A 259 -16.45 -24.28 1.46
N ARG A 260 -15.21 -23.79 1.56
CA ARG A 260 -14.45 -23.84 2.81
C ARG A 260 -15.04 -22.99 3.92
N ILE A 261 -15.50 -21.78 3.59
CA ILE A 261 -16.15 -20.90 4.56
C ILE A 261 -17.44 -21.55 5.07
N LEU A 262 -18.26 -22.06 4.16
CA LEU A 262 -19.52 -22.74 4.52
C LEU A 262 -19.27 -24.01 5.34
N SER A 263 -18.29 -24.83 4.97
CA SER A 263 -17.90 -26.03 5.75
C SER A 263 -17.52 -25.67 7.17
N ALA A 264 -16.71 -24.63 7.36
CA ALA A 264 -16.24 -24.18 8.67
C ALA A 264 -17.38 -23.60 9.53
N GLU A 265 -18.31 -22.83 8.93
CA GLU A 265 -19.40 -22.17 9.65
C GLU A 265 -20.60 -23.09 9.90
N ALA A 266 -20.91 -24.01 8.99
CA ALA A 266 -22.00 -24.96 9.13
C ALA A 266 -21.59 -26.20 9.97
N GLY A 267 -20.28 -26.43 10.16
CA GLY A 267 -19.78 -27.65 10.80
C GLY A 267 -20.08 -28.91 9.97
N ILE A 268 -19.97 -28.80 8.63
CA ILE A 268 -20.19 -29.89 7.70
C ILE A 268 -18.84 -30.29 7.08
N ASP A 269 -18.57 -31.60 7.00
CA ASP A 269 -17.33 -32.10 6.43
C ASP A 269 -17.08 -31.55 5.03
N SER A 270 -15.92 -30.95 4.85
CA SER A 270 -15.48 -30.38 3.56
C SER A 270 -15.47 -31.39 2.41
N GLN A 271 -15.30 -32.69 2.72
CA GLN A 271 -15.39 -33.76 1.75
C GLN A 271 -16.82 -33.99 1.27
N ALA A 272 -17.83 -33.77 2.14
CA ALA A 272 -19.24 -33.86 1.77
C ALA A 272 -19.63 -32.80 0.74
N PHE A 273 -19.09 -31.58 0.85
CA PHE A 273 -19.28 -30.54 -0.19
C PHE A 273 -18.69 -30.98 -1.53
N ARG A 274 -17.52 -31.58 -1.54
CA ARG A 274 -16.83 -31.99 -2.79
C ARG A 274 -17.53 -33.16 -3.48
N THR A 275 -18.08 -34.09 -2.71
CA THR A 275 -18.71 -35.30 -3.23
C THR A 275 -20.23 -35.17 -3.43
N GLY A 276 -20.83 -34.09 -2.90
CA GLY A 276 -22.30 -33.91 -2.88
C GLY A 276 -23.01 -34.85 -1.89
N ALA A 277 -22.28 -35.54 -1.00
CA ALA A 277 -22.83 -36.50 -0.04
C ALA A 277 -23.38 -35.79 1.23
N LEU A 278 -24.27 -34.81 1.02
CA LEU A 278 -24.95 -34.07 2.09
C LEU A 278 -26.14 -34.85 2.61
N ARG A 279 -26.30 -34.94 3.93
CA ARG A 279 -27.44 -35.51 4.62
C ARG A 279 -28.59 -34.48 4.68
N ALA A 280 -29.80 -34.92 4.97
CA ALA A 280 -30.95 -34.01 5.10
C ALA A 280 -30.73 -32.94 6.17
N GLU A 281 -30.10 -33.29 7.30
CA GLU A 281 -29.77 -32.39 8.40
C GLU A 281 -28.72 -31.33 8.00
N ASP A 282 -27.77 -31.68 7.11
CA ASP A 282 -26.72 -30.80 6.67
C ASP A 282 -27.30 -29.58 5.91
N TRP A 283 -28.43 -29.75 5.22
CA TRP A 283 -29.13 -28.66 4.55
C TRP A 283 -29.70 -27.60 5.50
N GLU A 284 -30.13 -28.00 6.69
CA GLU A 284 -30.60 -27.07 7.72
C GLU A 284 -29.43 -26.25 8.28
N TYR A 285 -28.30 -26.92 8.60
CA TYR A 285 -27.08 -26.22 9.05
C TYR A 285 -26.53 -25.29 7.98
N LEU A 286 -26.59 -25.71 6.71
CA LEU A 286 -26.16 -24.90 5.58
C LEU A 286 -27.04 -23.64 5.41
N ALA A 287 -28.37 -23.78 5.57
CA ALA A 287 -29.27 -22.64 5.52
C ALA A 287 -28.97 -21.61 6.63
N LEU A 288 -28.75 -22.08 7.86
CA LEU A 288 -28.39 -21.23 9.00
C LEU A 288 -27.02 -20.54 8.80
N ALA A 289 -26.04 -21.26 8.29
CA ALA A 289 -24.72 -20.68 7.98
C ALA A 289 -24.82 -19.64 6.86
N THR A 290 -25.61 -19.91 5.84
CA THR A 290 -25.86 -18.98 4.72
C THR A 290 -26.55 -17.71 5.21
N GLU A 291 -27.54 -17.79 6.08
CA GLU A 291 -28.20 -16.64 6.67
C GLU A 291 -27.22 -15.78 7.48
N LYS A 292 -26.36 -16.40 8.30
CA LYS A 292 -25.32 -15.69 9.07
C LYS A 292 -24.29 -14.99 8.19
N LEU A 293 -23.91 -15.62 7.08
CA LEU A 293 -22.89 -15.12 6.15
C LEU A 293 -23.44 -14.11 5.14
N HIS A 294 -24.76 -14.07 4.94
CA HIS A 294 -25.41 -13.23 3.93
C HIS A 294 -25.01 -11.75 4.06
N ASP A 295 -24.98 -11.26 5.28
CA ASP A 295 -24.64 -9.85 5.58
C ASP A 295 -23.17 -9.64 5.92
N ALA A 296 -22.33 -10.68 5.78
CA ALA A 296 -20.91 -10.55 6.01
C ALA A 296 -20.24 -9.80 4.83
N PRO A 297 -19.56 -8.66 5.05
CA PRO A 297 -18.99 -7.86 3.99
C PRO A 297 -17.66 -8.49 3.50
N ILE A 298 -17.74 -9.63 2.82
CA ILE A 298 -16.60 -10.34 2.24
C ILE A 298 -16.65 -10.20 0.72
N TYR A 299 -15.58 -9.67 0.14
CA TYR A 299 -15.40 -9.51 -1.30
C TYR A 299 -14.29 -10.45 -1.78
N MET A 300 -14.55 -11.28 -2.78
CA MET A 300 -13.60 -12.27 -3.28
C MET A 300 -13.27 -12.03 -4.75
N ASP A 301 -12.01 -12.17 -5.08
CA ASP A 301 -11.48 -12.12 -6.44
C ASP A 301 -10.58 -13.33 -6.67
N ASP A 302 -10.79 -14.05 -7.77
CA ASP A 302 -10.02 -15.24 -8.16
C ASP A 302 -9.31 -15.06 -9.53
N THR A 303 -9.05 -13.80 -9.89
CA THR A 303 -8.31 -13.47 -11.11
C THR A 303 -6.85 -13.94 -10.95
N SER A 304 -6.44 -14.88 -11.82
CA SER A 304 -5.04 -15.35 -11.86
C SER A 304 -4.13 -14.27 -12.43
N GLY A 305 -2.94 -14.09 -11.80
CA GLY A 305 -1.94 -13.15 -12.30
C GLY A 305 -2.26 -11.67 -12.06
N ILE A 306 -3.22 -11.36 -11.17
CA ILE A 306 -3.59 -9.98 -10.81
C ILE A 306 -2.40 -9.19 -10.29
N THR A 307 -2.24 -7.97 -10.74
CA THR A 307 -1.21 -7.02 -10.31
C THR A 307 -1.66 -6.24 -9.07
N ILE A 308 -0.69 -5.64 -8.35
CA ILE A 308 -1.00 -4.80 -7.17
C ILE A 308 -1.82 -3.56 -7.58
N THR A 309 -1.57 -3.03 -8.78
CA THR A 309 -2.31 -1.88 -9.33
C THR A 309 -3.78 -2.24 -9.54
N GLU A 310 -4.05 -3.38 -10.14
CA GLU A 310 -5.44 -3.87 -10.31
C GLU A 310 -6.12 -4.16 -8.98
N MET A 311 -5.42 -4.76 -8.00
CA MET A 311 -5.96 -4.94 -6.64
C MET A 311 -6.38 -3.61 -6.03
N LYS A 312 -5.51 -2.58 -6.11
CA LYS A 312 -5.82 -1.22 -5.65
C LYS A 312 -7.07 -0.65 -6.35
N ALA A 313 -7.17 -0.81 -7.67
CA ALA A 313 -8.31 -0.33 -8.46
C ALA A 313 -9.63 -1.00 -8.03
N LYS A 314 -9.63 -2.34 -7.89
CA LYS A 314 -10.80 -3.10 -7.44
C LYS A 314 -11.25 -2.70 -6.02
N ILE A 315 -10.31 -2.53 -5.08
CA ILE A 315 -10.62 -2.08 -3.71
C ILE A 315 -11.17 -0.66 -3.71
N ARG A 316 -10.56 0.26 -4.48
CA ARG A 316 -11.08 1.63 -4.61
C ARG A 316 -12.51 1.66 -5.14
N ARG A 317 -12.84 0.78 -6.09
CA ARG A 317 -14.20 0.66 -6.62
C ARG A 317 -15.20 0.21 -5.53
N VAL A 318 -14.81 -0.74 -4.67
CA VAL A 318 -15.63 -1.14 -3.51
C VAL A 318 -15.81 0.02 -2.54
N ASN A 319 -14.74 0.79 -2.28
CA ASN A 319 -14.75 1.92 -1.36
C ASN A 319 -15.48 3.17 -1.90
N GLN A 320 -15.83 3.21 -3.19
CA GLN A 320 -16.60 4.32 -3.78
C GLN A 320 -18.10 4.28 -3.42
N ASP A 321 -18.61 3.17 -2.91
CA ASP A 321 -20.00 3.08 -2.47
C ASP A 321 -20.18 3.74 -1.08
N PRO A 322 -20.80 4.94 -1.00
CA PRO A 322 -20.92 5.65 0.26
C PRO A 322 -21.86 4.96 1.26
N ALA A 323 -22.66 3.99 0.80
CA ALA A 323 -23.55 3.21 1.65
C ALA A 323 -22.82 2.10 2.42
N ARG A 324 -21.55 1.86 2.11
CA ARG A 324 -20.76 0.76 2.69
C ARG A 324 -19.49 1.28 3.35
N PRO A 325 -19.06 0.67 4.46
CA PRO A 325 -17.75 1.01 5.03
C PRO A 325 -16.62 0.56 4.10
N ASN A 326 -15.50 1.27 4.15
CA ASN A 326 -14.32 0.95 3.36
C ASN A 326 -13.74 -0.41 3.75
N VAL A 327 -13.09 -1.08 2.79
CA VAL A 327 -12.32 -2.30 3.03
C VAL A 327 -11.33 -2.06 4.16
N GLY A 328 -11.38 -2.90 5.20
CA GLY A 328 -10.54 -2.77 6.38
C GLY A 328 -9.52 -3.90 6.55
N LEU A 329 -9.64 -5.00 5.79
CA LEU A 329 -8.65 -6.09 5.76
C LEU A 329 -8.50 -6.62 4.34
N ILE A 330 -7.28 -6.89 3.94
CA ILE A 330 -6.95 -7.51 2.65
C ILE A 330 -6.24 -8.84 2.91
N VAL A 331 -6.68 -9.90 2.23
CA VAL A 331 -6.06 -11.23 2.29
C VAL A 331 -5.63 -11.62 0.88
N ILE A 332 -4.39 -12.11 0.72
CA ILE A 332 -3.82 -12.50 -0.58
C ILE A 332 -3.29 -13.93 -0.48
N ASP A 333 -3.85 -14.85 -1.27
CA ASP A 333 -3.44 -16.26 -1.31
C ASP A 333 -2.94 -16.63 -2.72
N TYR A 334 -1.63 -16.76 -3.01
CA TYR A 334 -0.45 -16.54 -2.18
C TYR A 334 0.64 -15.79 -2.99
N LEU A 335 1.60 -15.20 -2.31
CA LEU A 335 2.63 -14.30 -2.88
C LEU A 335 3.38 -14.86 -4.09
N GLN A 336 3.71 -16.17 -4.06
CA GLN A 336 4.49 -16.79 -5.11
C GLN A 336 3.72 -16.99 -6.44
N LEU A 337 2.43 -16.66 -6.52
CA LEU A 337 1.67 -16.65 -7.78
C LEU A 337 1.47 -15.24 -8.33
N MET A 338 1.84 -14.22 -7.56
CA MET A 338 1.78 -12.83 -8.03
C MET A 338 2.83 -12.56 -9.10
N THR A 339 2.51 -11.63 -9.98
CA THR A 339 3.43 -11.11 -10.99
C THR A 339 3.69 -9.62 -10.72
N SER A 340 4.92 -9.18 -10.96
CA SER A 340 5.27 -7.76 -10.80
C SER A 340 4.85 -6.87 -11.98
N GLY A 341 4.28 -7.46 -13.05
CA GLY A 341 4.01 -6.74 -14.30
C GLY A 341 5.27 -6.37 -15.10
N GLN A 342 6.46 -6.56 -14.54
CA GLN A 342 7.73 -6.30 -15.21
C GLN A 342 8.49 -7.61 -15.41
N ARG A 343 9.13 -7.80 -16.57
CA ARG A 343 10.00 -8.95 -16.81
C ARG A 343 11.20 -8.89 -15.85
N SER A 344 11.23 -9.75 -14.85
CA SER A 344 12.37 -9.93 -13.96
C SER A 344 13.06 -11.26 -14.29
N GLU A 345 14.38 -11.23 -14.46
CA GLU A 345 15.17 -12.44 -14.69
C GLU A 345 15.39 -13.28 -13.42
N ASN A 346 15.08 -12.71 -12.24
CA ASN A 346 15.30 -13.34 -10.96
C ASN A 346 14.03 -13.31 -10.08
N ARG A 347 13.47 -14.50 -9.81
CA ARG A 347 12.27 -14.66 -8.98
C ARG A 347 12.39 -14.06 -7.57
N VAL A 348 13.58 -14.10 -6.98
CA VAL A 348 13.84 -13.49 -5.65
C VAL A 348 13.65 -11.97 -5.70
N GLN A 349 14.15 -11.31 -6.76
CA GLN A 349 13.98 -9.87 -6.94
C GLN A 349 12.52 -9.50 -7.20
N GLU A 350 11.81 -10.33 -7.96
CA GLU A 350 10.39 -10.13 -8.23
C GLU A 350 9.56 -10.20 -6.94
N ILE A 351 9.77 -11.22 -6.11
CA ILE A 351 9.09 -11.34 -4.81
C ILE A 351 9.45 -10.16 -3.90
N SER A 352 10.71 -9.70 -3.91
CA SER A 352 11.14 -8.52 -3.17
C SER A 352 10.39 -7.26 -3.60
N SER A 353 10.23 -7.07 -4.90
CA SER A 353 9.44 -5.95 -5.43
C SER A 353 7.97 -6.05 -5.02
N ILE A 354 7.38 -7.24 -5.10
CA ILE A 354 5.99 -7.50 -4.71
C ILE A 354 5.78 -7.17 -3.23
N THR A 355 6.62 -7.70 -2.31
CA THR A 355 6.45 -7.47 -0.85
C THR A 355 6.60 -6.00 -0.49
N ARG A 356 7.58 -5.32 -1.08
CA ARG A 356 7.76 -3.87 -0.90
C ARG A 356 6.53 -3.08 -1.37
N ASN A 357 6.00 -3.41 -2.55
CA ASN A 357 4.82 -2.74 -3.09
C ASN A 357 3.55 -3.06 -2.29
N LEU A 358 3.41 -4.27 -1.73
CA LEU A 358 2.32 -4.60 -0.80
C LEU A 358 2.43 -3.80 0.50
N LYS A 359 3.64 -3.61 1.05
CA LYS A 359 3.84 -2.75 2.23
C LYS A 359 3.49 -1.29 1.92
N ILE A 360 3.85 -0.79 0.75
CA ILE A 360 3.45 0.55 0.29
C ILE A 360 1.91 0.62 0.19
N MET A 361 1.27 -0.36 -0.45
CA MET A 361 -0.18 -0.43 -0.57
C MET A 361 -0.88 -0.45 0.78
N ALA A 362 -0.40 -1.24 1.74
CA ALA A 362 -0.95 -1.28 3.10
C ALA A 362 -0.93 0.11 3.76
N LYS A 363 0.19 0.83 3.66
CA LYS A 363 0.35 2.19 4.20
C LYS A 363 -0.54 3.21 3.49
N GLU A 364 -0.55 3.22 2.15
CA GLU A 364 -1.37 4.17 1.37
C GLU A 364 -2.87 4.01 1.61
N MET A 365 -3.32 2.78 1.73
CA MET A 365 -4.73 2.47 1.98
C MET A 365 -5.09 2.51 3.47
N ASN A 366 -4.08 2.56 4.35
CA ASN A 366 -4.22 2.47 5.80
C ASN A 366 -4.99 1.21 6.25
N VAL A 367 -4.70 0.06 5.63
CA VAL A 367 -5.37 -1.23 5.82
C VAL A 367 -4.34 -2.33 6.03
N PRO A 368 -4.49 -3.24 7.02
CA PRO A 368 -3.64 -4.41 7.16
C PRO A 368 -3.81 -5.35 5.96
N ILE A 369 -2.69 -5.92 5.53
CA ILE A 369 -2.64 -6.94 4.48
C ILE A 369 -2.08 -8.23 5.08
N ILE A 370 -2.85 -9.33 5.00
CA ILE A 370 -2.37 -10.68 5.28
C ILE A 370 -1.99 -11.31 3.93
N ALA A 371 -0.70 -11.49 3.71
CA ALA A 371 -0.21 -12.15 2.51
C ALA A 371 0.30 -13.56 2.85
N LEU A 372 -0.24 -14.55 2.18
CA LEU A 372 0.10 -15.94 2.39
C LEU A 372 1.40 -16.29 1.65
N SER A 373 2.27 -17.06 2.29
CA SER A 373 3.53 -17.52 1.72
C SER A 373 3.75 -19.01 1.95
N GLN A 374 4.37 -19.67 0.99
CA GLN A 374 4.75 -21.06 1.12
C GLN A 374 6.19 -21.17 1.59
N LEU A 375 6.46 -22.00 2.60
CA LEU A 375 7.80 -22.27 3.08
C LEU A 375 8.57 -23.20 2.12
N SER A 376 9.88 -23.00 2.03
CA SER A 376 10.75 -23.82 1.20
C SER A 376 10.84 -25.27 1.70
N ARG A 377 11.20 -26.21 0.79
CA ARG A 377 11.38 -27.63 1.16
C ARG A 377 12.62 -27.89 2.03
N ALA A 378 13.44 -26.89 2.27
CA ALA A 378 14.64 -27.03 3.10
C ALA A 378 14.32 -27.39 4.55
N VAL A 379 13.16 -26.99 5.07
CA VAL A 379 12.66 -27.35 6.41
C VAL A 379 12.55 -28.88 6.60
N GLU A 380 12.24 -29.64 5.55
CA GLU A 380 12.11 -31.11 5.61
C GLU A 380 13.46 -31.86 5.61
N LYS A 381 14.54 -31.18 5.18
CA LYS A 381 15.88 -31.78 5.06
C LYS A 381 16.74 -31.61 6.31
N GLN A 382 16.28 -30.91 7.32
CA GLN A 382 16.96 -30.84 8.61
C GLN A 382 16.76 -32.20 9.31
N GLY A 383 17.85 -32.99 9.38
CA GLY A 383 17.84 -34.39 9.74
C GLY A 383 17.19 -34.72 11.10
N ASN A 384 17.07 -36.01 11.37
CA ASN A 384 16.32 -36.70 12.44
C ASN A 384 16.40 -36.20 13.90
N ASN A 385 17.08 -35.07 14.17
CA ASN A 385 17.25 -34.52 15.53
C ASN A 385 16.81 -33.06 15.69
N SER A 386 16.31 -32.39 14.65
CA SER A 386 15.84 -31.01 14.73
C SER A 386 14.30 -30.95 14.66
N SER A 387 13.71 -30.17 15.52
CA SER A 387 12.27 -29.90 15.45
C SER A 387 11.93 -29.33 14.08
N HIS A 388 10.93 -29.88 13.38
CA HIS A 388 10.42 -29.36 12.08
C HIS A 388 9.72 -27.99 12.21
N ARG A 389 9.94 -27.27 13.31
CA ARG A 389 9.36 -25.96 13.55
C ARG A 389 9.96 -24.92 12.62
N PRO A 390 9.13 -24.17 11.90
CA PRO A 390 9.61 -23.18 10.94
C PRO A 390 10.31 -22.00 11.64
N GLN A 391 11.32 -21.46 10.97
CA GLN A 391 12.09 -20.30 11.40
C GLN A 391 12.10 -19.23 10.30
N LEU A 392 12.46 -17.98 10.65
CA LEU A 392 12.56 -16.89 9.67
C LEU A 392 13.51 -17.21 8.51
N SER A 393 14.57 -17.98 8.78
CA SER A 393 15.48 -18.47 7.73
C SER A 393 14.82 -19.35 6.67
N ASP A 394 13.66 -19.93 6.94
CA ASP A 394 12.96 -20.83 6.02
C ASP A 394 12.15 -20.07 4.96
N LEU A 395 12.03 -18.74 5.13
CA LEU A 395 11.59 -17.80 4.12
C LEU A 395 12.71 -17.45 3.11
N ARG A 396 13.84 -18.19 3.10
CA ARG A 396 15.14 -17.87 2.47
C ARG A 396 15.13 -17.61 0.97
N ASP A 397 14.18 -18.11 0.22
CA ASP A 397 14.05 -17.76 -1.20
C ASP A 397 13.54 -16.30 -1.38
N SER A 398 13.36 -15.58 -0.26
CA SER A 398 12.78 -14.25 -0.18
C SER A 398 13.24 -13.52 1.08
N GLY A 399 14.53 -13.33 1.29
CA GLY A 399 15.07 -12.57 2.44
C GLY A 399 14.47 -11.16 2.61
N SER A 400 13.90 -10.63 1.55
CA SER A 400 13.14 -9.38 1.55
C SER A 400 11.75 -9.49 2.19
N ILE A 401 11.09 -10.66 2.13
CA ILE A 401 9.78 -10.87 2.80
C ILE A 401 9.92 -10.57 4.28
N GLU A 402 10.99 -11.12 4.92
CA GLU A 402 11.27 -10.89 6.32
C GLU A 402 11.52 -9.41 6.62
N GLN A 403 12.24 -8.70 5.75
CA GLN A 403 12.59 -7.29 5.98
C GLN A 403 11.38 -6.37 5.86
N ASP A 404 10.54 -6.56 4.86
CA ASP A 404 9.40 -5.70 4.55
C ASP A 404 8.19 -5.95 5.47
N ALA A 405 8.01 -7.19 5.95
CA ALA A 405 6.92 -7.56 6.84
C ALA A 405 7.02 -6.88 8.22
N ASP A 406 5.90 -6.42 8.75
CA ASP A 406 5.80 -5.95 10.13
C ASP A 406 5.59 -7.11 11.10
N CYS A 407 4.85 -8.12 10.65
CA CYS A 407 4.60 -9.34 11.41
C CYS A 407 4.79 -10.58 10.52
N VAL A 408 5.40 -11.64 11.08
CA VAL A 408 5.53 -12.94 10.42
C VAL A 408 4.93 -14.01 11.33
N LEU A 409 3.94 -14.70 10.81
CA LEU A 409 3.21 -15.79 11.45
C LEU A 409 3.55 -17.11 10.75
N PHE A 410 3.98 -18.09 11.50
CA PHE A 410 4.10 -19.46 10.99
C PHE A 410 2.98 -20.33 11.54
N LEU A 411 2.34 -21.09 10.68
CA LEU A 411 1.40 -22.10 11.09
C LEU A 411 2.09 -23.46 11.11
N TYR A 412 1.97 -24.16 12.25
CA TYR A 412 2.64 -25.42 12.49
C TYR A 412 1.69 -26.44 13.10
N ARG A 413 1.81 -27.71 12.68
CA ARG A 413 1.05 -28.84 13.18
C ARG A 413 1.97 -30.03 13.30
N ASP A 414 2.17 -30.51 14.53
CA ASP A 414 3.01 -31.66 14.82
C ASP A 414 2.45 -32.95 14.20
N SER A 415 1.13 -33.11 14.22
CA SER A 415 0.44 -34.28 13.68
C SER A 415 0.68 -34.48 12.18
N TYR A 416 0.98 -33.43 11.43
CA TYR A 416 1.32 -33.54 10.01
C TYR A 416 2.62 -34.31 9.78
N TYR A 417 3.63 -34.08 10.64
CA TYR A 417 4.91 -34.76 10.54
C TYR A 417 4.89 -36.15 11.21
N ALA A 418 4.13 -36.30 12.30
CA ALA A 418 3.94 -37.60 12.97
C ALA A 418 3.29 -38.63 12.05
N SER A 419 2.36 -38.21 11.18
CA SER A 419 1.74 -39.11 10.19
C SER A 419 2.73 -39.64 9.13
N GLN A 420 3.90 -38.99 8.97
CA GLN A 420 4.97 -39.40 8.05
C GLN A 420 6.02 -40.31 8.74
N ASN A 421 6.02 -40.38 10.08
CA ASN A 421 6.93 -41.21 10.88
C ASN A 421 6.11 -42.16 11.78
N PRO A 422 5.83 -43.40 11.34
CA PRO A 422 5.00 -44.37 12.10
C PRO A 422 5.54 -44.77 13.48
N ASP A 423 6.84 -44.58 13.74
CA ASP A 423 7.51 -44.89 15.01
C ASP A 423 7.52 -43.69 16.00
N GLY A 424 6.84 -42.59 15.68
CA GLY A 424 6.77 -41.38 16.51
C GLY A 424 5.77 -41.50 17.66
N ALA A 425 5.94 -40.66 18.70
CA ALA A 425 5.00 -40.55 19.80
C ALA A 425 3.60 -40.21 19.29
N GLU A 426 2.54 -40.69 19.96
CA GLU A 426 1.15 -40.28 19.71
C GLU A 426 1.06 -38.74 19.86
N VAL A 427 0.84 -38.06 18.75
CA VAL A 427 0.66 -36.60 18.71
C VAL A 427 -0.82 -36.31 18.47
N ASP A 428 -1.36 -35.42 19.28
CA ASP A 428 -2.75 -34.99 19.15
C ASP A 428 -3.00 -34.35 17.77
N ALA A 429 -3.90 -34.99 16.99
CA ALA A 429 -4.21 -34.54 15.61
C ALA A 429 -4.95 -33.21 15.57
N ASP A 430 -5.59 -32.83 16.68
CA ASP A 430 -6.49 -31.66 16.78
C ASP A 430 -5.76 -30.42 17.27
N THR A 431 -4.42 -30.48 17.41
CA THR A 431 -3.62 -29.34 17.85
C THR A 431 -2.85 -28.69 16.71
N ALA A 432 -2.74 -27.37 16.79
CA ALA A 432 -1.95 -26.53 15.89
C ALA A 432 -1.29 -25.40 16.69
N GLU A 433 -0.30 -24.77 16.10
CA GLU A 433 0.36 -23.60 16.67
C GLU A 433 0.44 -22.48 15.65
N CYS A 434 0.18 -21.24 16.09
CA CYS A 434 0.53 -20.02 15.37
C CYS A 434 1.78 -19.43 16.03
N ILE A 435 2.93 -19.51 15.36
CA ILE A 435 4.19 -18.99 15.86
C ILE A 435 4.35 -17.57 15.34
N VAL A 436 4.28 -16.58 16.23
CA VAL A 436 4.60 -15.19 15.95
C VAL A 436 6.12 -15.03 15.95
N ALA A 437 6.74 -15.23 14.79
CA ALA A 437 8.20 -15.24 14.66
C ALA A 437 8.82 -13.85 14.51
N LYS A 438 8.05 -12.88 14.05
CA LYS A 438 8.40 -11.46 13.99
C LYS A 438 7.18 -10.63 14.34
N ASN A 439 7.38 -9.63 15.19
CA ASN A 439 6.38 -8.62 15.53
C ASN A 439 7.07 -7.27 15.77
N ARG A 440 6.88 -6.29 14.88
CA ARG A 440 7.48 -4.95 15.05
C ARG A 440 6.84 -4.14 16.17
N HIS A 441 5.63 -4.51 16.58
CA HIS A 441 4.85 -3.76 17.56
C HIS A 441 4.83 -4.41 18.95
N GLY A 442 5.47 -5.58 19.12
CA GLY A 442 5.45 -6.31 20.38
C GLY A 442 6.39 -7.51 20.41
N GLU A 443 6.11 -8.41 21.33
CA GLU A 443 6.92 -9.61 21.55
C GLU A 443 6.59 -10.72 20.55
N THR A 444 7.54 -11.62 20.36
CA THR A 444 7.34 -12.88 19.65
C THR A 444 6.81 -13.93 20.61
N SER A 445 5.92 -14.80 20.15
CA SER A 445 5.29 -15.82 20.99
C SER A 445 4.77 -16.97 20.16
N THR A 446 4.46 -18.10 20.81
CA THR A 446 3.74 -19.22 20.19
C THR A 446 2.35 -19.30 20.78
N VAL A 447 1.36 -19.23 19.92
CA VAL A 447 -0.06 -19.26 20.27
C VAL A 447 -0.61 -20.64 19.93
N PRO A 448 -1.10 -21.41 20.92
CA PRO A 448 -1.76 -22.69 20.68
C PRO A 448 -3.13 -22.49 20.06
N LEU A 449 -3.49 -23.36 19.11
CA LEU A 449 -4.75 -23.38 18.38
C LEU A 449 -5.31 -24.81 18.35
N GLY A 450 -6.63 -24.94 18.39
CA GLY A 450 -7.31 -26.17 18.02
C GLY A 450 -7.44 -26.28 16.48
N TRP A 451 -7.34 -27.49 15.95
CA TRP A 451 -7.53 -27.77 14.53
C TRP A 451 -8.61 -28.82 14.31
N ASP A 452 -9.62 -28.50 13.55
CA ASP A 452 -10.64 -29.40 13.08
C ASP A 452 -10.46 -29.63 11.58
N GLY A 453 -9.85 -30.75 11.23
CA GLY A 453 -9.49 -31.07 9.85
C GLY A 453 -10.69 -31.37 8.95
N ALA A 454 -11.75 -31.99 9.51
CA ALA A 454 -12.96 -32.30 8.76
C ALA A 454 -13.65 -31.03 8.26
N HIS A 455 -13.73 -30.00 9.12
CA HIS A 455 -14.39 -28.74 8.82
C HIS A 455 -13.43 -27.62 8.40
N THR A 456 -12.12 -27.93 8.24
CA THR A 456 -11.07 -26.96 7.88
C THR A 456 -11.05 -25.73 8.78
N ARG A 457 -11.28 -25.93 10.09
CA ARG A 457 -11.54 -24.88 11.07
C ARG A 457 -10.45 -24.83 12.15
N PHE A 458 -9.93 -23.63 12.41
CA PHE A 458 -9.13 -23.32 13.59
C PHE A 458 -9.97 -22.76 14.71
N MET A 459 -9.62 -23.10 15.95
CA MET A 459 -10.36 -22.72 17.15
C MET A 459 -9.41 -22.22 18.24
N ASP A 460 -9.93 -21.38 19.12
CA ASP A 460 -9.22 -21.05 20.35
C ASP A 460 -9.14 -22.28 21.27
N VAL A 461 -8.00 -22.48 21.90
CA VAL A 461 -7.85 -23.51 22.93
C VAL A 461 -8.29 -22.90 24.26
N ASP A 462 -9.33 -23.45 24.86
CA ASP A 462 -9.71 -23.10 26.22
C ASP A 462 -8.81 -23.86 27.21
N PHE A 463 -7.84 -23.16 27.79
CA PHE A 463 -7.16 -23.67 28.97
C PHE A 463 -8.19 -23.66 30.11
N LYS A 464 -8.81 -24.81 30.38
CA LYS A 464 -9.49 -24.99 31.65
C LYS A 464 -8.46 -24.71 32.76
N ARG A 465 -8.65 -23.59 33.48
CA ARG A 465 -7.97 -23.31 34.74
C ARG A 465 -8.38 -24.33 35.79
#